data_301b806653acd7dc14faccc5f6221ccd
#
_entry.id   301b806653acd7dc14faccc5f6221ccd
#
_cell.length_a   1.000
_cell.length_b   1.000
_cell.length_c   1.000
_cell.angle_alpha   90.00
_cell.angle_beta   90.00
_cell.angle_gamma   90.00
#
_symmetry.space_group_name_H-M   'P 1'
#
loop_
_entity.id
_entity.type
_entity.pdbx_description
1 polymer ?
#
loop_
_entity_poly.entity_id
_entity_poly.type
_entity_poly.pdbx_seq_one_letter_code
_entity_poly.pdbx_strand_id
1 'polypeptide(L)'
;QDKSERSTTCGVIETYVHTGGRIGAMIEVNCETDFVARTAEFKELAHNLVMQVAAMPPKFISDDEIKDEADVEPQADCLLLQPFIRDPGRTIRDIIVETIAKLGENIKVARFARFELGR
;
A
#
# COMPACT_ATOMS: atom_id res chain seq x y z
N GLN A 1 10.40 1.53 21.39
CA GLN A 1 10.20 0.19 20.87
C GLN A 1 9.65 0.24 19.45
N ASP A 2 10.15 -0.62 18.60
CA ASP A 2 9.77 -0.66 17.20
C ASP A 2 8.36 -1.23 17.05
N LYS A 3 7.44 -0.44 16.47
CA LYS A 3 6.06 -0.88 16.26
C LYS A 3 5.94 -1.96 15.19
N SER A 4 6.95 -2.13 14.35
CA SER A 4 6.88 -3.08 13.24
C SER A 4 6.72 -4.53 13.69
N GLU A 5 7.03 -4.84 14.96
CA GLU A 5 6.88 -6.19 15.49
C GLU A 5 5.50 -6.46 16.07
N ARG A 6 4.64 -5.45 16.14
CA ARG A 6 3.31 -5.65 16.69
C ARG A 6 2.42 -6.35 15.68
N SER A 7 1.58 -7.24 16.20
CA SER A 7 0.66 -8.02 15.38
C SER A 7 -0.40 -7.12 14.75
N THR A 8 -0.67 -7.33 13.46
CA THR A 8 -1.66 -6.57 12.71
C THR A 8 -2.69 -7.53 12.12
N THR A 9 -3.81 -7.69 12.83
CA THR A 9 -4.87 -8.62 12.43
C THR A 9 -6.17 -7.92 12.05
N CYS A 10 -6.24 -6.61 12.26
CA CYS A 10 -7.37 -5.79 11.86
C CYS A 10 -7.01 -4.99 10.61
N GLY A 11 -7.93 -4.25 10.06
CA GLY A 11 -7.65 -3.42 8.91
C GLY A 11 -8.83 -3.30 7.98
N VAL A 12 -8.54 -2.98 6.72
CA VAL A 12 -9.56 -2.83 5.69
C VAL A 12 -9.08 -3.43 4.38
N ILE A 13 -10.05 -3.83 3.55
CA ILE A 13 -9.81 -4.10 2.15
C ILE A 13 -10.41 -2.93 1.38
N GLU A 14 -9.58 -2.26 0.62
CA GLU A 14 -10.01 -1.11 -0.17
C GLU A 14 -9.92 -1.44 -1.65
N THR A 15 -10.86 -0.92 -2.43
CA THR A 15 -10.93 -1.18 -3.85
C THR A 15 -10.96 0.13 -4.61
N TYR A 16 -10.51 0.08 -5.86
CA TYR A 16 -10.57 1.21 -6.76
C TYR A 16 -10.75 0.69 -8.18
N VAL A 17 -11.76 1.22 -8.88
CA VAL A 17 -11.91 0.95 -10.31
C VAL A 17 -11.83 2.30 -11.01
N HIS A 18 -10.87 2.40 -11.92
CA HIS A 18 -10.64 3.64 -12.64
C HIS A 18 -11.81 3.94 -13.59
N THR A 19 -12.07 5.23 -13.80
CA THR A 19 -13.10 5.69 -14.70
C THR A 19 -12.99 4.98 -16.06
N GLY A 20 -14.08 4.42 -16.52
CA GLY A 20 -14.10 3.63 -17.75
C GLY A 20 -14.04 2.11 -17.52
N GLY A 21 -13.73 1.68 -16.30
CA GLY A 21 -13.78 0.27 -15.94
C GLY A 21 -12.71 -0.60 -16.54
N ARG A 22 -11.58 -0.03 -16.95
CA ARG A 22 -10.51 -0.79 -17.63
C ARG A 22 -9.39 -1.23 -16.71
N ILE A 23 -9.25 -0.59 -15.55
CA ILE A 23 -8.23 -0.90 -14.55
C ILE A 23 -8.91 -0.94 -13.20
N GLY A 24 -8.63 -1.99 -12.42
CA GLY A 24 -9.14 -2.10 -11.07
C GLY A 24 -8.09 -2.65 -10.15
N ALA A 25 -8.14 -2.26 -8.89
CA ALA A 25 -7.19 -2.73 -7.89
C ALA A 25 -7.89 -2.94 -6.56
N MET A 26 -7.30 -3.81 -5.75
CA MET A 26 -7.77 -4.13 -4.41
C MET A 26 -6.55 -4.28 -3.53
N ILE A 27 -6.63 -3.80 -2.30
CA ILE A 27 -5.50 -3.87 -1.37
C ILE A 27 -6.01 -4.19 0.03
N GLU A 28 -5.25 -4.99 0.74
CA GLU A 28 -5.48 -5.25 2.16
C GLU A 28 -4.44 -4.50 2.97
N VAL A 29 -4.89 -3.57 3.81
CA VAL A 29 -4.03 -2.79 4.69
C VAL A 29 -4.41 -3.12 6.11
N ASN A 30 -3.44 -3.59 6.91
CA ASN A 30 -3.69 -4.09 8.26
C ASN A 30 -3.13 -3.14 9.30
N CYS A 31 -3.80 -3.12 10.45
CA CYS A 31 -3.39 -2.39 11.64
C CYS A 31 -3.68 -3.25 12.88
N GLU A 32 -3.45 -2.68 14.07
CA GLU A 32 -3.54 -3.47 15.29
C GLU A 32 -4.97 -3.60 15.81
N THR A 33 -5.82 -2.57 15.64
CA THR A 33 -7.16 -2.56 16.22
C THR A 33 -8.20 -2.12 15.19
N ASP A 34 -9.44 -2.54 15.41
CA ASP A 34 -10.57 -2.07 14.62
C ASP A 34 -10.83 -0.58 14.84
N PHE A 35 -10.47 -0.07 16.00
CA PHE A 35 -10.62 1.35 16.27
C PHE A 35 -9.84 2.19 15.25
N VAL A 36 -8.57 1.85 15.05
CA VAL A 36 -7.74 2.56 14.07
C VAL A 36 -8.22 2.31 12.65
N ALA A 37 -8.65 1.08 12.36
CA ALA A 37 -9.15 0.74 11.01
C ALA A 37 -10.33 1.61 10.60
N ARG A 38 -11.09 2.14 11.55
CA ARG A 38 -12.27 2.96 11.25
C ARG A 38 -11.98 4.45 11.18
N THR A 39 -10.74 4.87 11.47
CA THR A 39 -10.40 6.29 11.42
C THR A 39 -10.36 6.79 9.98
N ALA A 40 -10.64 8.09 9.81
CA ALA A 40 -10.54 8.72 8.51
C ALA A 40 -9.12 8.67 7.95
N GLU A 41 -8.13 8.83 8.84
CA GLU A 41 -6.72 8.81 8.43
C GLU A 41 -6.31 7.45 7.87
N PHE A 42 -6.76 6.36 8.51
CA PHE A 42 -6.43 5.03 8.03
C PHE A 42 -7.11 4.74 6.69
N LYS A 43 -8.38 5.12 6.57
CA LYS A 43 -9.13 4.92 5.33
C LYS A 43 -8.53 5.73 4.18
N GLU A 44 -8.08 6.93 4.47
CA GLU A 44 -7.42 7.76 3.44
C GLU A 44 -6.12 7.11 2.99
N LEU A 45 -5.34 6.58 3.92
CA LEU A 45 -4.13 5.85 3.57
C LEU A 45 -4.46 4.67 2.65
N ALA A 46 -5.43 3.84 3.03
CA ALA A 46 -5.80 2.68 2.22
C ALA A 46 -6.25 3.09 0.82
N HIS A 47 -7.01 4.18 0.71
CA HIS A 47 -7.46 4.70 -0.57
C HIS A 47 -6.28 5.17 -1.43
N ASN A 48 -5.35 5.92 -0.82
CA ASN A 48 -4.16 6.36 -1.54
C ASN A 48 -3.33 5.19 -2.03
N LEU A 49 -3.22 4.14 -1.22
CA LEU A 49 -2.43 2.97 -1.59
C LEU A 49 -3.05 2.19 -2.75
N VAL A 50 -4.36 2.00 -2.73
CA VAL A 50 -5.00 1.25 -3.82
C VAL A 50 -4.98 2.03 -5.12
N MET A 51 -5.10 3.36 -5.06
CA MET A 51 -4.95 4.20 -6.25
C MET A 51 -3.53 4.12 -6.80
N GLN A 52 -2.55 4.07 -5.91
CA GLN A 52 -1.14 3.92 -6.32
C GLN A 52 -0.93 2.62 -7.07
N VAL A 53 -1.49 1.51 -6.57
CA VAL A 53 -1.38 0.21 -7.23
C VAL A 53 -2.00 0.27 -8.62
N ALA A 54 -3.15 0.92 -8.75
CA ALA A 54 -3.81 1.04 -10.04
C ALA A 54 -3.00 1.87 -11.03
N ALA A 55 -2.39 2.97 -10.56
CA ALA A 55 -1.70 3.93 -11.42
C ALA A 55 -0.27 3.49 -11.80
N MET A 56 0.44 2.87 -10.86
CA MET A 56 1.83 2.42 -11.07
C MET A 56 1.93 0.96 -10.64
N PRO A 57 1.64 0.02 -11.53
CA PRO A 57 1.48 -1.39 -11.16
C PRO A 57 2.76 -1.96 -10.54
N PRO A 58 2.75 -2.27 -9.25
CA PRO A 58 3.91 -2.89 -8.62
C PRO A 58 3.90 -4.40 -8.85
N LYS A 59 5.07 -5.02 -8.72
CA LYS A 59 5.21 -6.48 -8.76
C LYS A 59 5.34 -7.06 -7.35
N PHE A 60 5.84 -6.25 -6.42
CA PHE A 60 6.12 -6.67 -5.04
C PHE A 60 5.63 -5.60 -4.09
N ILE A 61 5.45 -5.97 -2.82
CA ILE A 61 5.16 -4.98 -1.79
C ILE A 61 6.46 -4.28 -1.39
N SER A 62 7.49 -5.05 -1.09
CA SER A 62 8.77 -4.50 -0.60
C SER A 62 9.94 -5.17 -1.29
N ASP A 63 11.13 -4.58 -1.12
CA ASP A 63 12.36 -5.06 -1.77
C ASP A 63 12.86 -6.38 -1.17
N ASP A 64 12.43 -6.76 0.03
CA ASP A 64 12.81 -8.05 0.60
C ASP A 64 12.13 -9.23 -0.09
N GLU A 65 11.11 -8.97 -0.91
CA GLU A 65 10.46 -10.02 -1.72
C GLU A 65 11.23 -10.31 -3.00
N ILE A 66 12.18 -9.45 -3.37
CA ILE A 66 13.01 -9.67 -4.57
C ILE A 66 14.05 -10.71 -4.24
N LYS A 67 13.98 -11.89 -4.91
CA LYS A 67 14.94 -12.95 -4.69
C LYS A 67 15.84 -13.00 -5.87
N ASP A 68 16.77 -12.88 -6.23
CA ASP A 68 17.68 -13.09 -7.37
C ASP A 68 17.06 -12.78 -8.73
N GLU A 69 16.04 -11.93 -8.79
CA GLU A 69 15.46 -11.57 -10.08
C GLU A 69 16.27 -10.45 -10.70
N ALA A 70 16.71 -10.68 -11.94
CA ALA A 70 17.66 -9.78 -12.60
C ALA A 70 17.01 -8.52 -13.15
N ASP A 71 15.74 -8.55 -13.48
CA ASP A 71 15.06 -7.49 -14.22
C ASP A 71 14.11 -6.69 -13.34
N VAL A 72 14.50 -6.44 -12.09
CA VAL A 72 13.67 -5.70 -11.15
C VAL A 72 14.19 -4.27 -11.02
N GLU A 73 13.28 -3.32 -11.17
CA GLU A 73 13.53 -1.91 -10.89
C GLU A 73 12.88 -1.59 -9.55
N PRO A 74 13.64 -1.62 -8.43
CA PRO A 74 12.99 -1.54 -7.10
C PRO A 74 12.09 -0.34 -6.91
N GLN A 75 12.47 0.83 -7.46
CA GLN A 75 11.68 2.04 -7.30
C GLN A 75 10.40 2.05 -8.12
N ALA A 76 10.27 1.15 -9.09
CA ALA A 76 9.05 1.01 -9.88
C ALA A 76 8.26 -0.23 -9.47
N ASP A 77 8.96 -1.32 -9.18
CA ASP A 77 8.34 -2.62 -8.99
C ASP A 77 7.95 -2.92 -7.55
N CYS A 78 8.56 -2.23 -6.57
CA CYS A 78 8.22 -2.41 -5.15
C CYS A 78 7.31 -1.28 -4.70
N LEU A 79 6.10 -1.60 -4.29
CA LEU A 79 5.11 -0.60 -3.90
C LEU A 79 5.69 0.39 -2.89
N LEU A 80 6.34 -0.11 -1.85
CA LEU A 80 6.85 0.74 -0.76
C LEU A 80 7.92 1.72 -1.23
N LEU A 81 8.62 1.42 -2.31
CA LEU A 81 9.70 2.26 -2.82
C LEU A 81 9.26 3.20 -3.93
N GLN A 82 8.04 3.06 -4.43
CA GLN A 82 7.53 3.96 -5.46
C GLN A 82 7.36 5.37 -4.92
N PRO A 83 7.66 6.40 -5.74
CA PRO A 83 7.26 7.75 -5.37
C PRO A 83 5.73 7.82 -5.33
N PHE A 84 5.21 8.47 -4.29
CA PHE A 84 3.77 8.64 -4.14
C PHE A 84 3.25 9.54 -5.26
N ILE A 85 2.28 9.07 -6.04
CA ILE A 85 1.83 9.80 -7.23
C ILE A 85 1.28 11.18 -6.90
N ARG A 86 0.71 11.36 -5.71
CA ARG A 86 0.14 12.66 -5.30
C ARG A 86 1.17 13.60 -4.69
N ASP A 87 2.35 13.08 -4.34
CA ASP A 87 3.45 13.87 -3.78
C ASP A 87 4.76 13.13 -4.00
N PRO A 88 5.37 13.27 -5.20
CA PRO A 88 6.53 12.45 -5.55
C PRO A 88 7.78 12.69 -4.72
N GLY A 89 7.79 13.72 -3.86
CA GLY A 89 8.88 13.91 -2.92
C GLY A 89 8.89 12.93 -1.76
N ARG A 90 7.83 12.12 -1.62
CA ARG A 90 7.73 11.09 -0.60
C ARG A 90 7.46 9.76 -1.26
N THR A 91 7.96 8.68 -0.66
CA THR A 91 7.66 7.33 -1.13
C THR A 91 6.41 6.82 -0.45
N ILE A 92 5.89 5.71 -0.95
CA ILE A 92 4.77 5.03 -0.29
C ILE A 92 5.16 4.63 1.14
N ARG A 93 6.40 4.14 1.34
CA ARG A 93 6.88 3.85 2.70
C ARG A 93 6.78 5.07 3.61
N ASP A 94 7.15 6.24 3.08
CA ASP A 94 7.11 7.48 3.87
C ASP A 94 5.70 7.79 4.36
N ILE A 95 4.69 7.66 3.49
CA ILE A 95 3.32 7.99 3.91
C ILE A 95 2.78 6.97 4.90
N ILE A 96 3.21 5.72 4.80
CA ILE A 96 2.83 4.70 5.79
C ILE A 96 3.47 5.02 7.14
N VAL A 97 4.76 5.33 7.15
CA VAL A 97 5.48 5.68 8.38
C VAL A 97 4.85 6.91 9.05
N GLU A 98 4.48 7.91 8.27
CA GLU A 98 3.81 9.10 8.78
C GLU A 98 2.46 8.74 9.42
N THR A 99 1.72 7.84 8.81
CA THR A 99 0.43 7.42 9.35
C THR A 99 0.60 6.60 10.63
N ILE A 100 1.62 5.73 10.68
CA ILE A 100 1.97 5.00 11.90
C ILE A 100 2.25 5.98 13.04
N ALA A 101 3.03 7.02 12.76
CA ALA A 101 3.37 8.01 13.78
C ALA A 101 2.12 8.75 14.28
N LYS A 102 1.20 9.03 13.36
CA LYS A 102 -0.02 9.77 13.69
C LYS A 102 -0.99 8.93 14.51
N LEU A 103 -1.17 7.66 14.14
CA LEU A 103 -2.17 6.79 14.75
C LEU A 103 -1.63 5.95 15.91
N GLY A 104 -0.32 5.81 16.01
CA GLY A 104 0.30 5.09 17.12
C GLY A 104 0.25 3.58 17.02
N GLU A 105 -0.09 3.03 15.86
CA GLU A 105 -0.17 1.58 15.65
C GLU A 105 0.64 1.17 14.43
N ASN A 106 1.13 -0.07 14.47
CA ASN A 106 1.77 -0.66 13.31
C ASN A 106 0.77 -0.80 12.17
N ILE A 107 1.24 -0.54 10.96
CA ILE A 107 0.43 -0.63 9.74
C ILE A 107 1.25 -1.38 8.70
N LYS A 108 0.62 -2.35 8.05
CA LYS A 108 1.28 -3.14 7.02
C LYS A 108 0.36 -3.33 5.82
N VAL A 109 0.94 -3.34 4.64
CA VAL A 109 0.26 -3.82 3.44
C VAL A 109 0.41 -5.32 3.41
N ALA A 110 -0.69 -6.05 3.46
CA ALA A 110 -0.65 -7.50 3.47
C ALA A 110 -0.58 -8.06 2.05
N ARG A 111 -1.37 -7.52 1.14
CA ARG A 111 -1.41 -8.00 -0.24
C ARG A 111 -2.20 -7.02 -1.10
N PHE A 112 -2.04 -7.17 -2.42
CA PHE A 112 -2.82 -6.41 -3.37
C PHE A 112 -3.07 -7.25 -4.61
N ALA A 113 -4.06 -6.84 -5.40
CA ALA A 113 -4.33 -7.42 -6.70
C ALA A 113 -4.67 -6.28 -7.66
N ARG A 114 -4.30 -6.44 -8.92
CA ARG A 114 -4.56 -5.44 -9.94
C ARG A 114 -4.97 -6.14 -11.22
N PHE A 115 -6.02 -5.65 -11.84
CA PHE A 115 -6.50 -6.17 -13.12
C PHE A 115 -6.54 -5.04 -14.12
N GLU A 116 -6.14 -5.36 -15.32
CA GLU A 116 -6.24 -4.43 -16.45
C GLU A 116 -6.91 -5.18 -17.59
N LEU A 117 -7.93 -4.55 -18.16
CA LEU A 117 -8.74 -5.19 -19.21
C LEU A 117 -7.84 -5.59 -20.38
N GLY A 118 -7.97 -6.83 -20.81
CA GLY A 118 -7.21 -7.32 -21.96
C GLY A 118 -5.82 -7.86 -21.62
N ARG A 119 -5.52 -8.03 -20.36
CA ARG A 119 -4.21 -8.55 -19.94
C ARG A 119 -4.30 -9.73 -19.01
#